data_c5fac6cba0e830f745f333fba421420b
#
_entry.id   c5fac6cba0e830f745f333fba421420b
#
_cell.length_a   1.000
_cell.length_b   1.000
_cell.length_c   1.000
_cell.angle_alpha   90.00
_cell.angle_beta   90.00
_cell.angle_gamma   90.00
#
_symmetry.space_group_name_H-M   'P 1'
#
loop_
_entity.id
_entity.type
_entity.pdbx_description
1 polymer ?
#
loop_
_entity_poly.entity_id
_entity_poly.type
_entity_poly.pdbx_seq_one_letter_code
_entity_poly.pdbx_strand_id
1 'polypeptide(L)'
;MQTYDSGIPTILIWLFAISQILYLGCFLLEMYFRSLKVNSVDMEDPLPATEAELPFIVLLYPVLRELERTMETTFTSLAKLDYPRSRYRVVAIPNANDTETIASLQRLTQTYPFVEILEVPATTDPRWDVVWNAWDANPKAYWWHNGKRAGSKDLPPKKTRQLIYALYQVAQTHRDKTHLTIDYIDADSCPPADHFKAAAIGLQKYDVLQARNVAGNLNASLAAAFHAFDHMTWDGAKYGHLSDPKQPFWVLGKGLFFKVDDLIALGGFHPWITIEDPEVGERFWKNGKTLGIIDSSLIEEVPETFDEGVTQRKRWVAGFFQSLGAPLKEMDFTFGERVRAWMNFLPCMSLWVNTLGIPLGVWAAWRFFTGDNALPLWLVVLSVFNIIAFTVLMVGLYMRTWTRTGLVLERTTDRIGYMLMVNPIFVMIWWCAWIVPLTLGFVMYLKDSGQVWQRTEKIDANNTLVRSKLDQFGVLRHDH
;
A
#
# COMPACT_ATOMS: atom_id res chain seq x y z
N MET A 1 18.78 -20.48 -44.36
CA MET A 1 17.79 -20.59 -43.29
C MET A 1 17.59 -22.07 -43.05
N GLN A 2 18.35 -22.67 -42.11
CA GLN A 2 18.22 -24.09 -41.80
C GLN A 2 16.87 -24.29 -41.09
N THR A 3 15.99 -25.05 -41.70
CA THR A 3 14.78 -25.56 -41.05
C THR A 3 15.24 -26.50 -39.94
N TYR A 4 15.19 -26.01 -38.71
CA TYR A 4 15.37 -26.84 -37.51
C TYR A 4 14.16 -27.76 -37.42
N ASP A 5 14.29 -28.98 -37.90
CA ASP A 5 13.31 -30.06 -37.67
C ASP A 5 13.56 -30.59 -36.25
N SER A 6 13.12 -29.78 -35.27
CA SER A 6 13.42 -30.02 -33.86
C SER A 6 12.42 -31.00 -33.20
N GLY A 7 11.43 -31.50 -33.94
CA GLY A 7 10.34 -32.27 -33.33
C GLY A 7 9.51 -31.52 -32.27
N ILE A 8 9.84 -30.22 -32.04
CA ILE A 8 9.11 -29.35 -31.10
C ILE A 8 8.08 -28.54 -31.88
N PRO A 9 6.82 -28.49 -31.43
CA PRO A 9 5.86 -27.58 -32.03
C PRO A 9 6.37 -26.15 -31.98
N THR A 10 6.48 -25.50 -33.13
CA THR A 10 6.96 -24.11 -33.27
C THR A 10 6.24 -23.16 -32.32
N ILE A 11 4.96 -23.44 -32.03
CA ILE A 11 4.16 -22.67 -31.09
C ILE A 11 4.73 -22.66 -29.66
N LEU A 12 5.28 -23.76 -29.16
CA LEU A 12 5.89 -23.84 -27.82
C LEU A 12 7.15 -22.98 -27.73
N ILE A 13 7.95 -22.95 -28.81
CA ILE A 13 9.12 -22.09 -28.90
C ILE A 13 8.72 -20.61 -28.80
N TRP A 14 7.69 -20.21 -29.54
CA TRP A 14 7.20 -18.82 -29.49
C TRP A 14 6.55 -18.45 -28.15
N LEU A 15 5.76 -19.34 -27.56
CA LEU A 15 5.19 -19.11 -26.23
C LEU A 15 6.27 -18.97 -25.17
N PHE A 16 7.29 -19.81 -25.24
CA PHE A 16 8.46 -19.69 -24.34
C PHE A 16 9.22 -18.38 -24.60
N ALA A 17 9.49 -18.01 -25.84
CA ALA A 17 10.14 -16.77 -26.21
C ALA A 17 9.37 -15.54 -25.70
N ILE A 18 8.06 -15.49 -25.88
CA ILE A 18 7.21 -14.40 -25.39
C ILE A 18 7.28 -14.31 -23.86
N SER A 19 7.20 -15.44 -23.15
CA SER A 19 7.34 -15.45 -21.70
C SER A 19 8.70 -14.92 -21.25
N GLN A 20 9.78 -15.31 -21.93
CA GLN A 20 11.14 -14.86 -21.62
C GLN A 20 11.31 -13.34 -21.86
N ILE A 21 10.74 -12.80 -22.94
CA ILE A 21 10.77 -11.35 -23.23
C ILE A 21 9.99 -10.58 -22.16
N LEU A 22 8.83 -11.06 -21.76
CA LEU A 22 8.02 -10.43 -20.72
C LEU A 22 8.74 -10.45 -19.36
N TYR A 23 9.34 -11.57 -18.97
CA TYR A 23 10.13 -11.66 -17.75
C TYR A 23 11.32 -10.70 -17.75
N LEU A 24 12.10 -10.69 -18.82
CA LEU A 24 13.25 -9.80 -18.92
C LEU A 24 12.82 -8.34 -18.82
N GLY A 25 11.75 -7.97 -19.53
CA GLY A 25 11.16 -6.63 -19.46
C GLY A 25 10.75 -6.25 -18.04
N CYS A 26 10.07 -7.15 -17.32
CA CYS A 26 9.66 -6.92 -15.94
C CYS A 26 10.86 -6.84 -14.97
N PHE A 27 11.87 -7.69 -15.11
CA PHE A 27 13.08 -7.64 -14.28
C PHE A 27 13.85 -6.34 -14.47
N LEU A 28 14.02 -5.91 -15.72
CA LEU A 28 14.68 -4.62 -16.04
C LEU A 28 13.88 -3.44 -15.50
N LEU A 29 12.54 -3.49 -15.58
CA LEU A 29 11.66 -2.47 -15.03
C LEU A 29 11.77 -2.40 -13.51
N GLU A 30 11.74 -3.53 -12.81
CA GLU A 30 11.95 -3.59 -11.36
C GLU A 30 13.35 -3.10 -10.96
N MET A 31 14.39 -3.44 -11.70
CA MET A 31 15.73 -2.91 -11.47
C MET A 31 15.77 -1.39 -11.66
N TYR A 32 15.09 -0.86 -12.68
CA TYR A 32 14.97 0.58 -12.89
C TYR A 32 14.27 1.24 -11.70
N PHE A 33 13.10 0.73 -11.24
CA PHE A 33 12.40 1.29 -10.09
C PHE A 33 13.27 1.34 -8.83
N ARG A 34 14.12 0.32 -8.63
CA ARG A 34 15.02 0.22 -7.48
C ARG A 34 16.25 1.12 -7.57
N SER A 35 16.61 1.55 -8.78
CA SER A 35 17.76 2.44 -9.00
C SER A 35 17.43 3.91 -8.71
N LEU A 36 16.15 4.26 -8.60
CA LEU A 36 15.72 5.62 -8.37
C LEU A 36 15.92 6.04 -6.91
N LYS A 37 16.40 7.26 -6.73
CA LYS A 37 16.58 7.85 -5.38
C LYS A 37 15.24 8.10 -4.72
N VAL A 38 15.10 7.70 -3.46
CA VAL A 38 13.92 8.01 -2.65
C VAL A 38 13.98 9.47 -2.20
N ASN A 39 12.90 10.21 -2.34
CA ASN A 39 12.74 11.53 -1.76
C ASN A 39 12.32 11.39 -0.29
N SER A 40 13.26 11.03 0.57
CA SER A 40 13.04 10.88 2.00
C SER A 40 12.96 12.23 2.70
N VAL A 41 12.17 12.28 3.76
CA VAL A 41 12.17 13.38 4.73
C VAL A 41 13.49 13.33 5.49
N ASP A 42 14.25 14.42 5.44
CA ASP A 42 15.47 14.55 6.22
C ASP A 42 15.13 15.02 7.63
N MET A 43 15.40 14.18 8.61
CA MET A 43 15.11 14.50 10.01
C MET A 43 16.08 15.50 10.64
N GLU A 44 17.17 15.84 9.93
CA GLU A 44 18.08 16.91 10.33
C GLU A 44 17.56 18.29 9.88
N ASP A 45 16.58 18.33 8.95
CA ASP A 45 15.93 19.58 8.58
C ASP A 45 15.20 20.19 9.80
N PRO A 46 15.21 21.51 9.94
CA PRO A 46 14.61 22.17 11.11
C PRO A 46 13.08 22.02 11.11
N LEU A 47 12.54 21.85 12.30
CA LEU A 47 11.10 22.05 12.52
C LEU A 47 10.71 23.51 12.27
N PRO A 48 9.45 23.82 11.98
CA PRO A 48 8.93 25.18 12.04
C PRO A 48 9.34 25.90 13.34
N ALA A 49 9.64 27.19 13.26
CA ALA A 49 10.29 27.92 14.35
C ALA A 49 9.45 28.04 15.64
N THR A 50 8.13 28.02 15.48
CA THR A 50 7.19 28.14 16.59
C THR A 50 6.15 27.02 16.58
N GLU A 51 5.62 26.68 17.76
CA GLU A 51 4.55 25.69 17.87
C GLU A 51 3.31 26.09 17.04
N ALA A 52 3.03 27.38 16.90
CA ALA A 52 1.90 27.88 16.11
C ALA A 52 2.04 27.60 14.60
N GLU A 53 3.27 27.50 14.11
CA GLU A 53 3.57 27.18 12.70
C GLU A 53 3.57 25.68 12.40
N LEU A 54 3.61 24.84 13.41
CA LEU A 54 3.52 23.40 13.23
C LEU A 54 2.18 23.02 12.57
N PRO A 55 2.14 22.06 11.65
CA PRO A 55 0.88 21.54 11.11
C PRO A 55 -0.06 21.08 12.23
N PHE A 56 -1.35 21.41 12.09
CA PHE A 56 -2.37 20.79 12.93
C PHE A 56 -2.78 19.47 12.31
N ILE A 57 -2.41 18.34 12.95
CA ILE A 57 -2.58 17.01 12.39
C ILE A 57 -3.80 16.34 13.02
N VAL A 58 -4.72 15.87 12.17
CA VAL A 58 -5.83 15.03 12.61
C VAL A 58 -5.60 13.62 12.08
N LEU A 59 -5.28 12.70 12.97
CA LEU A 59 -5.14 11.28 12.64
C LEU A 59 -6.54 10.66 12.59
N LEU A 60 -6.92 10.18 11.42
CA LEU A 60 -8.15 9.44 11.17
C LEU A 60 -7.89 7.94 11.38
N TYR A 61 -8.67 7.32 12.23
CA TYR A 61 -8.57 5.93 12.61
C TYR A 61 -9.84 5.16 12.22
N PRO A 62 -9.96 4.72 10.94
CA PRO A 62 -11.13 3.98 10.47
C PRO A 62 -11.15 2.58 11.05
N VAL A 63 -12.24 2.19 11.68
CA VAL A 63 -12.41 0.91 12.35
C VAL A 63 -13.71 0.22 11.93
N LEU A 64 -13.65 -1.12 11.81
CA LEU A 64 -14.80 -1.97 11.52
C LEU A 64 -14.66 -3.31 12.23
N ARG A 65 -15.46 -3.55 13.25
CA ARG A 65 -15.49 -4.81 14.02
C ARG A 65 -14.09 -5.22 14.50
N GLU A 66 -13.28 -4.23 14.94
CA GLU A 66 -11.92 -4.49 15.40
C GLU A 66 -11.90 -5.04 16.83
N LEU A 67 -10.87 -5.86 17.11
CA LEU A 67 -10.62 -6.36 18.46
C LEU A 67 -10.17 -5.21 19.35
N GLU A 68 -10.73 -5.11 20.55
CA GLU A 68 -10.37 -4.09 21.52
C GLU A 68 -8.87 -4.07 21.81
N ARG A 69 -8.26 -5.25 21.98
CA ARG A 69 -6.81 -5.39 22.23
C ARG A 69 -5.94 -4.86 21.07
N THR A 70 -6.36 -5.02 19.80
CA THR A 70 -5.65 -4.47 18.65
C THR A 70 -5.69 -2.95 18.66
N MET A 71 -6.86 -2.37 18.93
CA MET A 71 -7.04 -0.92 19.09
C MET A 71 -6.22 -0.39 20.27
N GLU A 72 -6.18 -1.11 21.40
CA GLU A 72 -5.38 -0.74 22.58
C GLU A 72 -3.88 -0.69 22.24
N THR A 73 -3.39 -1.65 21.47
CA THR A 73 -1.98 -1.70 21.03
C THR A 73 -1.65 -0.47 20.17
N THR A 74 -2.53 -0.11 19.23
CA THR A 74 -2.36 1.11 18.43
C THR A 74 -2.41 2.37 19.30
N PHE A 75 -3.35 2.46 20.25
CA PHE A 75 -3.45 3.63 21.14
C PHE A 75 -2.25 3.74 22.09
N THR A 76 -1.67 2.61 22.51
CA THR A 76 -0.41 2.59 23.26
C THR A 76 0.73 3.24 22.46
N SER A 77 0.79 2.95 21.17
CA SER A 77 1.74 3.59 20.25
C SER A 77 1.47 5.10 20.12
N LEU A 78 0.23 5.48 19.87
CA LEU A 78 -0.17 6.89 19.70
C LEU A 78 0.02 7.73 20.98
N ALA A 79 -0.04 7.11 22.15
CA ALA A 79 0.24 7.79 23.42
C ALA A 79 1.70 8.25 23.57
N LYS A 80 2.63 7.67 22.78
CA LYS A 80 4.06 7.97 22.80
C LYS A 80 4.51 8.96 21.74
N LEU A 81 3.58 9.55 20.97
CA LEU A 81 3.91 10.52 19.92
C LEU A 81 4.66 11.74 20.50
N ASP A 82 5.85 12.01 19.96
CA ASP A 82 6.68 13.18 20.25
C ASP A 82 6.21 14.38 19.40
N TYR A 83 5.07 14.95 19.79
CA TYR A 83 4.48 16.11 19.12
C TYR A 83 3.58 16.89 20.09
N PRO A 84 3.53 18.25 20.03
CA PRO A 84 2.73 19.03 20.96
C PRO A 84 1.24 18.60 20.96
N ARG A 85 0.70 18.30 22.12
CA ARG A 85 -0.67 17.80 22.26
C ARG A 85 -1.72 18.81 21.78
N SER A 86 -1.40 20.08 21.81
CA SER A 86 -2.22 21.18 21.27
C SER A 86 -2.33 21.17 19.74
N ARG A 87 -1.42 20.44 19.05
CA ARG A 87 -1.27 20.46 17.59
C ARG A 87 -1.75 19.20 16.90
N TYR A 88 -2.39 18.27 17.58
CA TYR A 88 -2.99 17.10 16.97
C TYR A 88 -4.26 16.61 17.65
N ARG A 89 -5.03 15.81 16.91
CA ARG A 89 -6.18 15.03 17.38
C ARG A 89 -6.09 13.61 16.83
N VAL A 90 -6.61 12.65 17.57
CA VAL A 90 -6.81 11.28 17.11
C VAL A 90 -8.30 11.03 17.09
N VAL A 91 -8.84 10.71 15.93
CA VAL A 91 -10.29 10.55 15.71
C VAL A 91 -10.57 9.13 15.22
N ALA A 92 -11.13 8.29 16.10
CA ALA A 92 -11.66 6.99 15.73
C ALA A 92 -12.99 7.15 15.01
N ILE A 93 -13.15 6.51 13.84
CA ILE A 93 -14.29 6.69 12.95
C ILE A 93 -15.05 5.38 12.67
N PRO A 94 -15.74 4.81 13.68
CA PRO A 94 -16.59 3.64 13.51
C PRO A 94 -17.85 3.99 12.71
N ASN A 95 -18.48 3.00 12.03
CA ASN A 95 -19.85 3.17 11.56
C ASN A 95 -20.82 3.17 12.74
N ALA A 96 -21.83 4.03 12.74
CA ALA A 96 -22.79 4.17 13.84
C ALA A 96 -23.58 2.89 14.16
N ASN A 97 -23.66 1.95 13.23
CA ASN A 97 -24.30 0.65 13.45
C ASN A 97 -23.34 -0.43 13.97
N ASP A 98 -22.04 -0.14 14.16
CA ASP A 98 -21.05 -1.03 14.75
C ASP A 98 -20.95 -0.82 16.26
N THR A 99 -22.02 -1.21 16.97
CA THR A 99 -22.20 -0.94 18.41
C THR A 99 -21.12 -1.63 19.27
N GLU A 100 -20.61 -2.79 18.85
CA GLU A 100 -19.56 -3.51 19.59
C GLU A 100 -18.24 -2.75 19.54
N THR A 101 -17.82 -2.28 18.36
CA THR A 101 -16.61 -1.47 18.21
C THR A 101 -16.74 -0.14 18.96
N ILE A 102 -17.91 0.50 18.89
CA ILE A 102 -18.17 1.75 19.62
C ILE A 102 -18.04 1.52 21.13
N ALA A 103 -18.64 0.45 21.68
CA ALA A 103 -18.53 0.14 23.10
C ALA A 103 -17.07 -0.14 23.51
N SER A 104 -16.28 -0.82 22.70
CA SER A 104 -14.86 -1.03 22.92
C SER A 104 -14.07 0.30 22.91
N LEU A 105 -14.33 1.17 21.94
CA LEU A 105 -13.72 2.49 21.88
C LEU A 105 -14.08 3.35 23.10
N GLN A 106 -15.33 3.32 23.57
CA GLN A 106 -15.78 4.03 24.77
C GLN A 106 -15.02 3.58 26.03
N ARG A 107 -14.71 2.28 26.16
CA ARG A 107 -13.88 1.77 27.25
C ARG A 107 -12.43 2.26 27.12
N LEU A 108 -11.87 2.17 25.93
CA LEU A 108 -10.48 2.57 25.66
C LEU A 108 -10.26 4.07 25.84
N THR A 109 -11.24 4.92 25.53
CA THR A 109 -11.12 6.39 25.74
C THR A 109 -11.04 6.78 27.21
N GLN A 110 -11.44 5.92 28.14
CA GLN A 110 -11.21 6.14 29.56
C GLN A 110 -9.71 6.06 29.94
N THR A 111 -8.95 5.18 29.26
CA THR A 111 -7.52 5.04 29.42
C THR A 111 -6.74 5.98 28.50
N TYR A 112 -7.27 6.21 27.30
CA TYR A 112 -6.65 7.04 26.26
C TYR A 112 -7.54 8.26 25.91
N PRO A 113 -7.66 9.26 26.82
CA PRO A 113 -8.60 10.38 26.67
C PRO A 113 -8.25 11.32 25.51
N PHE A 114 -7.15 11.10 24.83
CA PHE A 114 -6.77 11.83 23.63
C PHE A 114 -7.45 11.31 22.35
N VAL A 115 -8.17 10.19 22.41
CA VAL A 115 -8.90 9.60 21.29
C VAL A 115 -10.35 10.11 21.34
N GLU A 116 -10.78 10.73 20.27
CA GLU A 116 -12.14 11.18 20.05
C GLU A 116 -12.88 10.14 19.19
N ILE A 117 -14.19 9.96 19.42
CA ILE A 117 -15.01 9.05 18.62
C ILE A 117 -15.93 9.87 17.72
N LEU A 118 -15.82 9.67 16.40
CA LEU A 118 -16.70 10.27 15.40
C LEU A 118 -17.49 9.15 14.70
N GLU A 119 -18.69 8.90 15.17
CA GLU A 119 -19.57 7.90 14.56
C GLU A 119 -20.04 8.33 13.17
N VAL A 120 -19.89 7.43 12.19
CA VAL A 120 -20.29 7.66 10.81
C VAL A 120 -21.71 7.15 10.58
N PRO A 121 -22.70 8.03 10.45
CA PRO A 121 -24.10 7.64 10.28
C PRO A 121 -24.35 7.09 8.87
N ALA A 122 -25.56 6.58 8.64
CA ALA A 122 -26.04 6.28 7.30
C ALA A 122 -26.06 7.55 6.44
N THR A 123 -25.82 7.43 5.15
CA THR A 123 -25.72 8.58 4.22
C THR A 123 -27.02 9.36 4.05
N THR A 124 -28.14 8.81 4.52
CA THR A 124 -29.46 9.48 4.60
C THR A 124 -29.63 10.36 5.84
N ASP A 125 -28.70 10.32 6.78
CA ASP A 125 -28.74 11.14 8.00
C ASP A 125 -28.38 12.59 7.66
N PRO A 126 -29.12 13.61 8.20
CA PRO A 126 -28.83 15.02 7.95
C PRO A 126 -27.40 15.47 8.30
N ARG A 127 -26.70 14.75 9.17
CA ARG A 127 -25.28 15.01 9.47
C ARG A 127 -24.38 14.90 8.26
N TRP A 128 -24.83 14.26 7.17
CA TRP A 128 -24.12 14.22 5.89
C TRP A 128 -24.23 15.51 5.06
N ASP A 129 -25.07 16.44 5.44
CA ASP A 129 -25.22 17.71 4.70
C ASP A 129 -23.90 18.49 4.62
N VAL A 130 -23.01 18.33 5.60
CA VAL A 130 -21.66 18.89 5.54
C VAL A 130 -20.88 18.38 4.31
N VAL A 131 -21.02 17.12 3.98
CA VAL A 131 -20.38 16.49 2.80
C VAL A 131 -21.10 16.93 1.53
N TRP A 132 -22.43 16.83 1.52
CA TRP A 132 -23.23 17.12 0.32
C TRP A 132 -23.11 18.58 -0.10
N ASN A 133 -23.15 19.53 0.83
CA ASN A 133 -22.97 20.96 0.54
C ASN A 133 -21.56 21.25 0.01
N ALA A 134 -20.54 20.61 0.57
CA ALA A 134 -19.17 20.77 0.09
C ALA A 134 -18.98 20.16 -1.33
N TRP A 135 -19.61 19.02 -1.61
CA TRP A 135 -19.57 18.39 -2.92
C TRP A 135 -20.34 19.20 -3.95
N ASP A 136 -21.51 19.73 -3.61
CA ASP A 136 -22.32 20.59 -4.49
C ASP A 136 -21.57 21.89 -4.85
N ALA A 137 -20.67 22.36 -3.98
CA ALA A 137 -19.80 23.51 -4.23
C ALA A 137 -18.51 23.15 -5.01
N ASN A 138 -18.18 21.88 -5.16
CA ASN A 138 -16.95 21.43 -5.84
C ASN A 138 -17.26 20.41 -6.95
N PRO A 139 -17.29 20.83 -8.23
CA PRO A 139 -17.59 19.92 -9.34
C PRO A 139 -16.67 18.70 -9.43
N LYS A 140 -15.44 18.79 -8.90
CA LYS A 140 -14.50 17.68 -8.89
C LYS A 140 -14.93 16.56 -7.92
N ALA A 141 -15.78 16.84 -6.94
CA ALA A 141 -16.27 15.82 -6.02
C ALA A 141 -17.29 14.83 -6.63
N TYR A 142 -17.85 15.16 -7.82
CA TYR A 142 -18.83 14.33 -8.51
C TYR A 142 -18.30 13.64 -9.77
N TRP A 143 -17.04 13.81 -10.15
CA TRP A 143 -16.52 13.31 -11.42
C TRP A 143 -16.61 11.77 -11.55
N TRP A 144 -16.62 11.04 -10.45
CA TRP A 144 -16.81 9.60 -10.40
C TRP A 144 -18.28 9.14 -10.30
N HIS A 145 -19.23 10.06 -10.18
CA HIS A 145 -20.67 9.77 -10.12
C HIS A 145 -21.28 9.71 -11.53
N ASN A 146 -20.88 8.72 -12.28
CA ASN A 146 -21.36 8.51 -13.63
C ASN A 146 -22.11 7.19 -13.80
N GLY A 147 -22.79 7.00 -14.91
CA GLY A 147 -23.55 5.81 -15.21
C GLY A 147 -24.60 5.50 -14.13
N LYS A 148 -24.59 4.30 -13.57
CA LYS A 148 -25.53 3.85 -12.53
C LYS A 148 -25.40 4.62 -11.20
N ARG A 149 -24.34 5.36 -11.03
CA ARG A 149 -24.01 6.11 -9.81
C ARG A 149 -24.29 7.61 -9.94
N ALA A 150 -24.75 8.05 -11.12
CA ALA A 150 -25.06 9.47 -11.36
C ALA A 150 -26.04 10.01 -10.31
N GLY A 151 -25.61 11.03 -9.58
CA GLY A 151 -26.44 11.66 -8.52
C GLY A 151 -26.67 10.82 -7.27
N SER A 152 -26.06 9.64 -7.13
CA SER A 152 -26.25 8.80 -5.93
C SER A 152 -25.54 9.41 -4.73
N LYS A 153 -26.29 9.61 -3.64
CA LYS A 153 -25.80 9.97 -2.31
C LYS A 153 -25.78 8.76 -1.34
N ASP A 154 -26.10 7.57 -1.83
CA ASP A 154 -26.02 6.32 -1.04
C ASP A 154 -24.65 5.68 -1.21
N LEU A 155 -23.71 6.05 -0.35
CA LEU A 155 -22.34 5.56 -0.41
C LEU A 155 -22.23 4.20 0.31
N PRO A 156 -21.47 3.24 -0.27
CA PRO A 156 -21.30 1.94 0.35
C PRO A 156 -20.58 2.01 1.70
N PRO A 157 -20.91 1.15 2.67
CA PRO A 157 -20.34 1.18 4.02
C PRO A 157 -18.90 0.62 4.04
N LYS A 158 -17.96 1.38 3.45
CA LYS A 158 -16.54 1.07 3.33
C LYS A 158 -15.68 2.06 4.10
N LYS A 159 -14.38 1.75 4.23
CA LYS A 159 -13.35 2.65 4.78
C LYS A 159 -13.43 4.05 4.12
N THR A 160 -13.59 4.09 2.80
CA THR A 160 -13.71 5.34 2.05
C THR A 160 -14.88 6.21 2.51
N ARG A 161 -16.05 5.61 2.84
CA ARG A 161 -17.19 6.37 3.39
C ARG A 161 -16.85 7.00 4.75
N GLN A 162 -16.14 6.26 5.61
CA GLN A 162 -15.68 6.79 6.90
C GLN A 162 -14.71 7.95 6.70
N LEU A 163 -13.71 7.78 5.82
CA LEU A 163 -12.73 8.81 5.50
C LEU A 163 -13.37 10.06 4.89
N ILE A 164 -14.34 9.90 3.97
CA ILE A 164 -15.08 11.03 3.38
C ILE A 164 -15.81 11.82 4.47
N TYR A 165 -16.62 11.15 5.29
CA TYR A 165 -17.37 11.80 6.35
C TYR A 165 -16.43 12.56 7.30
N ALA A 166 -15.39 11.88 7.79
CA ALA A 166 -14.44 12.47 8.72
C ALA A 166 -13.66 13.64 8.12
N LEU A 167 -13.24 13.56 6.86
CA LEU A 167 -12.53 14.64 6.16
C LEU A 167 -13.33 15.96 6.22
N TYR A 168 -14.60 15.92 5.83
CA TYR A 168 -15.43 17.12 5.79
C TYR A 168 -15.84 17.62 7.17
N GLN A 169 -16.05 16.72 8.13
CA GLN A 169 -16.28 17.11 9.54
C GLN A 169 -15.04 17.79 10.13
N VAL A 170 -13.85 17.25 9.88
CA VAL A 170 -12.57 17.83 10.32
C VAL A 170 -12.36 19.21 9.69
N ALA A 171 -12.57 19.32 8.37
CA ALA A 171 -12.44 20.58 7.66
C ALA A 171 -13.37 21.67 8.21
N GLN A 172 -14.59 21.30 8.60
CA GLN A 172 -15.54 22.24 9.19
C GLN A 172 -15.16 22.61 10.63
N THR A 173 -14.79 21.62 11.45
CA THR A 173 -14.54 21.81 12.88
C THR A 173 -13.22 22.53 13.16
N HIS A 174 -12.20 22.30 12.30
CA HIS A 174 -10.85 22.83 12.50
C HIS A 174 -10.45 23.85 11.42
N ARG A 175 -11.43 24.48 10.75
CA ARG A 175 -11.18 25.45 9.68
C ARG A 175 -10.33 26.66 10.08
N ASP A 176 -10.23 26.93 11.38
CA ASP A 176 -9.41 28.00 11.97
C ASP A 176 -7.93 27.58 12.19
N LYS A 177 -7.61 26.31 12.01
CA LYS A 177 -6.27 25.78 12.23
C LYS A 177 -5.39 25.99 11.01
N THR A 178 -4.23 26.56 11.25
CA THR A 178 -3.19 26.75 10.22
C THR A 178 -2.61 25.41 9.82
N HIS A 179 -2.37 25.21 8.53
CA HIS A 179 -1.78 23.97 7.98
C HIS A 179 -2.50 22.70 8.43
N LEU A 180 -3.83 22.71 8.37
CA LEU A 180 -4.64 21.56 8.70
C LEU A 180 -4.30 20.37 7.79
N THR A 181 -3.87 19.28 8.41
CA THR A 181 -3.40 18.07 7.74
C THR A 181 -4.13 16.87 8.33
N ILE A 182 -4.55 15.95 7.47
CA ILE A 182 -4.98 14.62 7.92
C ILE A 182 -3.85 13.62 7.72
N ASP A 183 -3.75 12.68 8.66
CA ASP A 183 -3.08 11.39 8.52
C ASP A 183 -4.14 10.31 8.66
N TYR A 184 -4.00 9.18 7.99
CA TYR A 184 -4.82 8.03 8.32
C TYR A 184 -4.00 6.74 8.33
N ILE A 185 -4.38 5.86 9.26
CA ILE A 185 -3.71 4.58 9.50
C ILE A 185 -4.75 3.47 9.57
N ASP A 186 -4.34 2.24 9.33
CA ASP A 186 -5.18 1.06 9.55
C ASP A 186 -5.28 0.72 11.05
N ALA A 187 -6.27 -0.07 11.42
CA ALA A 187 -6.59 -0.36 12.83
C ALA A 187 -5.46 -1.06 13.61
N ASP A 188 -4.56 -1.73 12.90
CA ASP A 188 -3.38 -2.43 13.44
C ASP A 188 -2.07 -1.68 13.21
N SER A 189 -2.12 -0.48 12.67
CA SER A 189 -0.92 0.31 12.40
C SER A 189 -0.46 1.04 13.65
N CYS A 190 0.79 0.81 14.04
CA CYS A 190 1.42 1.42 15.20
C CYS A 190 2.53 2.37 14.75
N PRO A 191 2.28 3.69 14.71
CA PRO A 191 3.28 4.66 14.31
C PRO A 191 4.37 4.83 15.39
N PRO A 192 5.62 5.11 14.98
CA PRO A 192 6.72 5.42 15.90
C PRO A 192 6.52 6.81 16.54
N ALA A 193 7.21 7.05 17.63
CA ALA A 193 7.06 8.29 18.42
C ALA A 193 7.28 9.56 17.59
N ASP A 194 8.16 9.52 16.61
CA ASP A 194 8.51 10.66 15.77
C ASP A 194 7.65 10.86 14.52
N HIS A 195 6.61 10.08 14.35
CA HIS A 195 5.77 10.07 13.15
C HIS A 195 5.24 11.46 12.76
N PHE A 196 4.68 12.21 13.72
CA PHE A 196 4.18 13.55 13.46
C PHE A 196 5.28 14.61 13.35
N LYS A 197 6.39 14.40 14.06
CA LYS A 197 7.57 15.26 13.91
C LYS A 197 8.15 15.16 12.51
N ALA A 198 8.31 13.94 12.00
CA ALA A 198 8.74 13.70 10.63
C ALA A 198 7.75 14.31 9.61
N ALA A 199 6.44 14.21 9.87
CA ALA A 199 5.45 14.85 9.03
C ALA A 199 5.57 16.38 9.04
N ALA A 200 5.77 17.00 10.20
CA ALA A 200 5.94 18.46 10.29
C ALA A 200 7.18 18.96 9.53
N ILE A 201 8.27 18.20 9.55
CA ILE A 201 9.46 18.51 8.75
C ILE A 201 9.15 18.33 7.25
N GLY A 202 8.60 17.17 6.87
CA GLY A 202 8.39 16.83 5.46
C GLY A 202 7.37 17.72 4.75
N LEU A 203 6.30 18.16 5.44
CA LEU A 203 5.25 19.03 4.88
C LEU A 203 5.73 20.45 4.53
N GLN A 204 6.91 20.84 4.97
CA GLN A 204 7.54 22.09 4.54
C GLN A 204 8.05 21.99 3.08
N LYS A 205 8.32 20.78 2.61
CA LYS A 205 8.94 20.52 1.30
C LYS A 205 8.04 19.75 0.35
N TYR A 206 7.19 18.87 0.88
CA TYR A 206 6.32 17.99 0.09
C TYR A 206 4.85 18.28 0.35
N ASP A 207 4.00 17.99 -0.64
CA ASP A 207 2.55 18.17 -0.53
C ASP A 207 1.86 16.96 0.12
N VAL A 208 2.40 15.76 -0.09
CA VAL A 208 1.91 14.48 0.43
C VAL A 208 3.08 13.76 1.08
N LEU A 209 2.84 13.08 2.19
CA LEU A 209 3.85 12.22 2.81
C LEU A 209 3.32 10.81 2.97
N GLN A 210 4.20 9.83 2.76
CA GLN A 210 3.95 8.42 2.98
C GLN A 210 4.96 7.87 3.97
N ALA A 211 4.50 7.31 5.07
CA ALA A 211 5.37 6.58 5.98
C ALA A 211 5.68 5.17 5.44
N ARG A 212 6.88 4.68 5.72
CA ARG A 212 7.22 3.26 5.52
C ARG A 212 6.46 2.39 6.50
N ASN A 213 6.40 1.11 6.23
CA ASN A 213 5.82 0.12 7.13
C ASN A 213 6.68 -1.14 7.23
N VAL A 214 6.46 -1.91 8.28
CA VAL A 214 7.09 -3.21 8.50
C VAL A 214 6.12 -4.15 9.21
N ALA A 215 6.07 -5.40 8.77
CA ALA A 215 5.27 -6.42 9.43
C ALA A 215 5.93 -6.81 10.76
N GLY A 216 5.22 -6.62 11.87
CA GLY A 216 5.70 -7.02 13.20
C GLY A 216 5.61 -8.52 13.45
N ASN A 217 4.65 -9.20 12.84
CA ASN A 217 4.39 -10.64 12.98
C ASN A 217 5.00 -11.49 11.85
N LEU A 218 6.09 -11.03 11.24
CA LEU A 218 6.68 -11.63 10.04
C LEU A 218 7.13 -13.10 10.18
N ASN A 219 7.30 -13.61 11.39
CA ASN A 219 7.69 -15.00 11.67
C ASN A 219 6.61 -15.81 12.43
N ALA A 220 5.39 -15.28 12.54
CA ALA A 220 4.30 -15.95 13.26
C ALA A 220 3.82 -17.23 12.56
N SER A 221 3.85 -17.26 11.23
CA SER A 221 3.50 -18.42 10.41
C SER A 221 4.25 -18.39 9.08
N LEU A 222 4.20 -19.49 8.33
CA LEU A 222 4.74 -19.51 6.96
C LEU A 222 3.99 -18.54 6.04
N ALA A 223 2.68 -18.41 6.19
CA ALA A 223 1.88 -17.47 5.45
C ALA A 223 2.26 -16.02 5.80
N ALA A 224 2.39 -15.70 7.10
CA ALA A 224 2.87 -14.39 7.55
C ALA A 224 4.25 -14.06 6.99
N ALA A 225 5.17 -15.04 6.94
CA ALA A 225 6.49 -14.84 6.37
C ALA A 225 6.44 -14.41 4.90
N PHE A 226 5.62 -15.07 4.08
CA PHE A 226 5.46 -14.70 2.67
C PHE A 226 4.71 -13.37 2.51
N HIS A 227 3.71 -13.11 3.33
CA HIS A 227 3.00 -11.84 3.29
C HIS A 227 3.90 -10.66 3.69
N ALA A 228 4.76 -10.84 4.69
CA ALA A 228 5.76 -9.86 5.07
C ALA A 228 6.83 -9.66 3.97
N PHE A 229 7.24 -10.74 3.31
CA PHE A 229 8.16 -10.67 2.18
C PHE A 229 7.58 -9.86 1.01
N ASP A 230 6.29 -10.05 0.69
CA ASP A 230 5.60 -9.23 -0.30
C ASP A 230 5.63 -7.74 0.09
N HIS A 231 5.32 -7.39 1.35
CA HIS A 231 5.41 -6.01 1.82
C HIS A 231 6.80 -5.43 1.61
N MET A 232 7.86 -6.16 1.98
CA MET A 232 9.24 -5.71 1.79
C MET A 232 9.61 -5.55 0.30
N THR A 233 9.01 -6.36 -0.57
CA THR A 233 9.20 -6.27 -2.03
C THR A 233 8.53 -5.02 -2.58
N TRP A 234 7.30 -4.75 -2.17
CA TRP A 234 6.53 -3.60 -2.64
C TRP A 234 7.09 -2.29 -2.08
N ASP A 235 7.26 -2.21 -0.77
CA ASP A 235 7.72 -1.01 -0.09
C ASP A 235 9.18 -0.71 -0.40
N GLY A 236 10.00 -1.74 -0.38
CA GLY A 236 11.41 -1.57 -0.54
C GLY A 236 11.84 -1.13 -1.93
N ALA A 237 11.15 -1.61 -2.98
CA ALA A 237 11.58 -1.40 -4.36
C ALA A 237 11.01 -0.12 -4.97
N LYS A 238 9.86 0.35 -4.50
CA LYS A 238 9.06 1.32 -5.22
C LYS A 238 9.09 2.75 -4.68
N TYR A 239 9.55 2.97 -3.44
CA TYR A 239 9.55 4.32 -2.88
C TYR A 239 10.36 5.34 -3.70
N GLY A 240 11.50 4.93 -4.30
CA GLY A 240 12.24 5.79 -5.20
C GLY A 240 11.41 6.19 -6.43
N HIS A 241 10.75 5.21 -7.04
CA HIS A 241 9.87 5.44 -8.18
C HIS A 241 8.62 6.24 -7.79
N LEU A 242 7.96 5.89 -6.68
CA LEU A 242 6.76 6.58 -6.21
C LEU A 242 7.03 8.05 -5.86
N SER A 243 8.19 8.36 -5.32
CA SER A 243 8.56 9.73 -4.95
C SER A 243 9.23 10.53 -6.09
N ASP A 244 9.46 9.94 -7.27
CA ASP A 244 9.95 10.66 -8.44
C ASP A 244 8.81 11.50 -9.05
N PRO A 245 8.91 12.85 -9.07
CA PRO A 245 7.84 13.70 -9.59
C PRO A 245 7.54 13.52 -11.08
N LYS A 246 8.41 12.81 -11.82
CA LYS A 246 8.20 12.50 -13.24
C LYS A 246 7.31 11.28 -13.47
N GLN A 247 7.04 10.51 -12.43
CA GLN A 247 6.28 9.27 -12.51
C GLN A 247 4.94 9.40 -11.80
N PRO A 248 3.85 8.84 -12.35
CA PRO A 248 2.60 8.74 -11.61
C PRO A 248 2.83 7.99 -10.32
N PHE A 249 2.63 8.64 -9.19
CA PHE A 249 2.73 7.96 -7.92
C PHE A 249 1.37 7.43 -7.46
N TRP A 250 1.41 6.32 -6.80
CA TRP A 250 0.34 5.77 -5.99
C TRP A 250 0.86 5.69 -4.57
N VAL A 251 -0.03 5.82 -3.62
CA VAL A 251 0.32 5.82 -2.21
C VAL A 251 -0.29 4.58 -1.53
N LEU A 252 0.14 4.29 -0.32
CA LEU A 252 -0.40 3.19 0.49
C LEU A 252 -1.33 3.78 1.55
N GLY A 253 -2.47 3.17 1.77
CA GLY A 253 -3.55 3.69 2.62
C GLY A 253 -3.28 3.66 4.13
N LYS A 254 -2.05 4.04 4.55
CA LYS A 254 -1.59 4.00 5.95
C LYS A 254 -0.37 4.88 6.16
N GLY A 255 -0.37 5.67 7.22
CA GLY A 255 0.68 6.68 7.45
C GLY A 255 0.79 7.65 6.28
N LEU A 256 -0.37 8.11 5.83
CA LEU A 256 -0.51 8.91 4.62
C LEU A 256 -1.06 10.28 4.96
N PHE A 257 -0.21 11.31 4.77
CA PHE A 257 -0.54 12.68 5.12
C PHE A 257 -0.96 13.49 3.90
N PHE A 258 -2.09 14.20 4.03
CA PHE A 258 -2.60 15.16 3.07
C PHE A 258 -2.92 16.49 3.74
N LYS A 259 -2.58 17.59 3.08
CA LYS A 259 -3.16 18.89 3.41
C LYS A 259 -4.67 18.84 3.08
N VAL A 260 -5.51 19.19 4.04
CA VAL A 260 -6.98 19.04 3.92
C VAL A 260 -7.52 19.85 2.74
N ASP A 261 -7.05 21.08 2.57
CA ASP A 261 -7.50 21.96 1.49
C ASP A 261 -7.16 21.37 0.11
N ASP A 262 -5.96 20.82 -0.05
CA ASP A 262 -5.53 20.17 -1.30
C ASP A 262 -6.41 18.96 -1.62
N LEU A 263 -6.67 18.11 -0.63
CA LEU A 263 -7.47 16.91 -0.81
C LEU A 263 -8.93 17.25 -1.17
N ILE A 264 -9.52 18.24 -0.50
CA ILE A 264 -10.88 18.72 -0.81
C ILE A 264 -10.93 19.37 -2.19
N ALA A 265 -9.95 20.24 -2.52
CA ALA A 265 -9.90 20.90 -3.82
C ALA A 265 -9.80 19.91 -4.99
N LEU A 266 -9.16 18.76 -4.77
CA LEU A 266 -9.07 17.67 -5.74
C LEU A 266 -10.26 16.69 -5.69
N GLY A 267 -11.29 16.93 -4.88
CA GLY A 267 -12.52 16.17 -4.82
C GLY A 267 -12.62 15.12 -3.69
N GLY A 268 -11.65 15.07 -2.78
CA GLY A 268 -11.67 14.13 -1.64
C GLY A 268 -11.33 12.69 -2.03
N PHE A 269 -11.88 11.72 -1.31
CA PHE A 269 -11.69 10.29 -1.59
C PHE A 269 -12.77 9.75 -2.54
N HIS A 270 -12.40 8.83 -3.42
CA HIS A 270 -13.31 8.20 -4.36
C HIS A 270 -14.21 7.17 -3.64
N PRO A 271 -15.54 7.38 -3.54
CA PRO A 271 -16.42 6.58 -2.69
C PRO A 271 -16.66 5.14 -3.19
N TRP A 272 -16.47 4.89 -4.48
CA TRP A 272 -16.85 3.62 -5.13
C TRP A 272 -15.68 2.67 -5.36
N ILE A 273 -14.44 3.14 -5.18
CA ILE A 273 -13.26 2.31 -5.37
C ILE A 273 -13.07 1.31 -4.22
N THR A 274 -12.45 0.17 -4.48
CA THR A 274 -12.25 -0.89 -3.47
C THR A 274 -11.19 -0.50 -2.44
N ILE A 275 -10.12 0.16 -2.90
CA ILE A 275 -9.09 0.81 -2.08
C ILE A 275 -8.85 2.21 -2.65
N GLU A 276 -8.74 3.21 -1.78
CA GLU A 276 -8.73 4.63 -2.16
C GLU A 276 -7.37 5.17 -2.56
N ASP A 277 -6.33 4.55 -2.04
CA ASP A 277 -4.96 5.04 -2.02
C ASP A 277 -4.32 5.15 -3.43
N PRO A 278 -4.40 4.17 -4.35
CA PRO A 278 -3.75 4.32 -5.65
C PRO A 278 -4.34 5.47 -6.47
N GLU A 279 -5.67 5.59 -6.46
CA GLU A 279 -6.38 6.60 -7.23
C GLU A 279 -6.06 8.02 -6.71
N VAL A 280 -6.11 8.23 -5.40
CA VAL A 280 -5.84 9.55 -4.82
C VAL A 280 -4.39 9.96 -5.08
N GLY A 281 -3.44 9.03 -5.02
CA GLY A 281 -2.04 9.29 -5.35
C GLY A 281 -1.86 9.74 -6.80
N GLU A 282 -2.41 8.99 -7.77
CA GLU A 282 -2.35 9.34 -9.19
C GLU A 282 -2.98 10.72 -9.48
N ARG A 283 -4.09 11.04 -8.81
CA ARG A 283 -4.77 12.35 -8.96
C ARG A 283 -3.95 13.49 -8.38
N PHE A 284 -3.28 13.29 -7.24
CA PHE A 284 -2.36 14.27 -6.69
C PHE A 284 -1.17 14.50 -7.62
N TRP A 285 -0.54 13.45 -8.11
CA TRP A 285 0.55 13.57 -9.09
C TRP A 285 0.13 14.35 -10.32
N LYS A 286 -1.03 14.05 -10.89
CA LYS A 286 -1.55 14.75 -12.09
C LYS A 286 -1.74 16.24 -11.86
N ASN A 287 -2.01 16.67 -10.63
CA ASN A 287 -2.15 18.06 -10.24
C ASN A 287 -0.81 18.70 -9.77
N GLY A 288 0.33 18.08 -10.11
CA GLY A 288 1.66 18.62 -9.84
C GLY A 288 2.10 18.54 -8.38
N LYS A 289 1.43 17.76 -7.56
CA LYS A 289 1.78 17.56 -6.16
C LYS A 289 2.97 16.62 -6.01
N THR A 290 3.76 16.83 -4.98
CA THR A 290 4.99 16.10 -4.68
C THR A 290 4.81 15.14 -3.51
N LEU A 291 5.47 13.97 -3.56
CA LEU A 291 5.44 12.96 -2.53
C LEU A 291 6.80 12.85 -1.83
N GLY A 292 6.79 12.96 -0.49
CA GLY A 292 7.92 12.66 0.37
C GLY A 292 7.71 11.37 1.16
N ILE A 293 8.80 10.66 1.46
CA ILE A 293 8.78 9.40 2.21
C ILE A 293 9.33 9.60 3.60
N ILE A 294 8.55 9.25 4.62
CA ILE A 294 9.00 9.19 6.01
C ILE A 294 9.68 7.84 6.23
N ASP A 295 10.96 7.85 6.59
CA ASP A 295 11.76 6.63 6.72
C ASP A 295 11.47 5.82 7.99
N SER A 296 11.02 6.46 9.07
CA SER A 296 10.53 5.75 10.26
C SER A 296 9.27 4.95 9.91
N SER A 297 9.27 3.66 10.32
CA SER A 297 8.26 2.71 9.85
C SER A 297 7.15 2.51 10.86
N LEU A 298 5.90 2.49 10.38
CA LEU A 298 4.80 1.92 11.15
C LEU A 298 4.98 0.41 11.29
N ILE A 299 4.59 -0.12 12.43
CA ILE A 299 4.49 -1.57 12.63
C ILE A 299 3.07 -2.00 12.32
N GLU A 300 2.91 -3.07 11.57
CA GLU A 300 1.60 -3.58 11.14
C GLU A 300 1.51 -5.09 11.26
N GLU A 301 0.30 -5.62 11.16
CA GLU A 301 0.08 -7.05 11.04
C GLU A 301 -0.14 -7.45 9.59
N VAL A 302 0.56 -8.51 9.17
CA VAL A 302 0.23 -9.23 7.93
C VAL A 302 -0.68 -10.42 8.24
N PRO A 303 -1.50 -10.89 7.28
CA PRO A 303 -2.33 -12.07 7.46
C PRO A 303 -1.52 -13.30 7.87
N GLU A 304 -2.01 -14.07 8.82
CA GLU A 304 -1.34 -15.28 9.28
C GLU A 304 -1.74 -16.53 8.51
N THR A 305 -2.80 -16.45 7.70
CA THR A 305 -3.29 -17.53 6.85
C THR A 305 -3.23 -17.14 5.38
N PHE A 306 -3.17 -18.14 4.51
CA PHE A 306 -3.20 -17.90 3.06
C PHE A 306 -4.56 -17.38 2.59
N ASP A 307 -5.66 -17.83 3.18
CA ASP A 307 -7.02 -17.42 2.80
C ASP A 307 -7.28 -15.95 3.09
N GLU A 308 -6.86 -15.47 4.26
CA GLU A 308 -6.92 -14.04 4.60
C GLU A 308 -6.03 -13.21 3.69
N GLY A 309 -4.84 -13.73 3.38
CA GLY A 309 -3.93 -13.12 2.43
C GLY A 309 -4.54 -12.99 1.03
N VAL A 310 -5.21 -14.02 0.53
CA VAL A 310 -5.96 -13.98 -0.75
C VAL A 310 -7.09 -12.96 -0.66
N THR A 311 -7.83 -12.92 0.46
CA THR A 311 -8.92 -11.97 0.68
C THR A 311 -8.44 -10.52 0.67
N GLN A 312 -7.29 -10.24 1.28
CA GLN A 312 -6.67 -8.92 1.28
C GLN A 312 -6.18 -8.53 -0.13
N ARG A 313 -5.40 -9.42 -0.78
CA ARG A 313 -4.76 -9.14 -2.08
C ARG A 313 -5.73 -9.01 -3.23
N LYS A 314 -6.81 -9.80 -3.28
CA LYS A 314 -7.84 -9.63 -4.32
C LYS A 314 -8.48 -8.23 -4.26
N ARG A 315 -8.61 -7.62 -3.06
CA ARG A 315 -9.11 -6.24 -2.91
C ARG A 315 -8.10 -5.23 -3.44
N TRP A 316 -6.81 -5.41 -3.12
CA TRP A 316 -5.75 -4.55 -3.64
C TRP A 316 -5.72 -4.58 -5.16
N VAL A 317 -5.70 -5.78 -5.74
CA VAL A 317 -5.70 -5.97 -7.20
C VAL A 317 -6.93 -5.33 -7.84
N ALA A 318 -8.12 -5.52 -7.28
CA ALA A 318 -9.35 -4.90 -7.79
C ALA A 318 -9.26 -3.37 -7.77
N GLY A 319 -8.76 -2.79 -6.67
CA GLY A 319 -8.58 -1.34 -6.54
C GLY A 319 -7.54 -0.78 -7.51
N PHE A 320 -6.44 -1.49 -7.74
CA PHE A 320 -5.47 -1.12 -8.78
C PHE A 320 -6.09 -1.11 -10.17
N PHE A 321 -6.83 -2.16 -10.54
CA PHE A 321 -7.53 -2.18 -11.82
C PHE A 321 -8.59 -1.08 -11.94
N GLN A 322 -9.27 -0.73 -10.84
CA GLN A 322 -10.23 0.37 -10.82
C GLN A 322 -9.53 1.72 -11.05
N SER A 323 -8.41 1.98 -10.38
CA SER A 323 -7.61 3.19 -10.56
C SER A 323 -7.05 3.28 -11.98
N LEU A 324 -6.35 2.23 -12.44
CA LEU A 324 -5.74 2.18 -13.77
C LEU A 324 -6.76 2.13 -14.92
N GLY A 325 -7.96 1.60 -14.66
CA GLY A 325 -9.07 1.52 -15.62
C GLY A 325 -9.98 2.74 -15.64
N ALA A 326 -9.78 3.73 -14.74
CA ALA A 326 -10.55 4.96 -14.74
C ALA A 326 -10.43 5.68 -16.10
N PRO A 327 -11.51 6.26 -16.63
CA PRO A 327 -11.47 6.92 -17.92
C PRO A 327 -10.41 8.04 -17.97
N LEU A 328 -9.66 8.13 -19.06
CA LEU A 328 -8.61 9.14 -19.24
C LEU A 328 -9.13 10.56 -19.00
N LYS A 329 -10.34 10.84 -19.50
CA LYS A 329 -11.00 12.14 -19.35
C LYS A 329 -11.29 12.49 -17.88
N GLU A 330 -11.61 11.50 -17.06
CA GLU A 330 -11.92 11.69 -15.65
C GLU A 330 -10.68 11.97 -14.82
N MET A 331 -9.56 11.29 -15.12
CA MET A 331 -8.27 11.51 -14.48
C MET A 331 -7.48 12.64 -15.13
N ASP A 332 -7.97 13.19 -16.26
CA ASP A 332 -7.25 14.15 -17.10
C ASP A 332 -5.86 13.65 -17.57
N PHE A 333 -5.70 12.33 -17.68
CA PHE A 333 -4.47 11.70 -18.14
C PHE A 333 -4.36 11.74 -19.67
N THR A 334 -3.18 12.08 -20.15
CA THR A 334 -2.78 11.74 -21.52
C THR A 334 -2.60 10.22 -21.65
N PHE A 335 -2.64 9.72 -22.89
CA PHE A 335 -2.36 8.31 -23.15
C PHE A 335 -0.99 7.85 -22.59
N GLY A 336 0.05 8.69 -22.77
CA GLY A 336 1.39 8.37 -22.27
C GLY A 336 1.48 8.32 -20.73
N GLU A 337 0.75 9.18 -20.03
CA GLU A 337 0.65 9.15 -18.57
C GLU A 337 -0.06 7.88 -18.08
N ARG A 338 -1.13 7.48 -18.79
CA ARG A 338 -1.84 6.23 -18.49
C ARG A 338 -0.95 5.01 -18.68
N VAL A 339 -0.17 4.96 -19.76
CA VAL A 339 0.79 3.88 -19.98
C VAL A 339 1.83 3.83 -18.87
N ARG A 340 2.36 4.97 -18.43
CA ARG A 340 3.29 5.03 -17.29
C ARG A 340 2.67 4.54 -15.99
N ALA A 341 1.41 4.88 -15.71
CA ALA A 341 0.68 4.37 -14.55
C ALA A 341 0.53 2.84 -14.60
N TRP A 342 0.20 2.27 -15.78
CA TRP A 342 0.15 0.82 -15.97
C TRP A 342 1.49 0.13 -15.76
N MET A 343 2.60 0.76 -16.13
CA MET A 343 3.94 0.20 -15.90
C MET A 343 4.23 -0.07 -14.43
N ASN A 344 3.65 0.70 -13.50
CA ASN A 344 3.77 0.47 -12.05
C ASN A 344 3.20 -0.89 -11.62
N PHE A 345 2.16 -1.36 -12.30
CA PHE A 345 1.46 -2.60 -11.97
C PHE A 345 1.88 -3.78 -12.86
N LEU A 346 2.59 -3.51 -13.95
CA LEU A 346 3.02 -4.52 -14.91
C LEU A 346 3.79 -5.70 -14.27
N PRO A 347 4.72 -5.49 -13.33
CA PRO A 347 5.42 -6.61 -12.68
C PRO A 347 4.46 -7.54 -11.91
N CYS A 348 3.41 -7.01 -11.28
CA CYS A 348 2.39 -7.82 -10.64
C CYS A 348 1.55 -8.59 -11.67
N MET A 349 1.13 -7.93 -12.74
CA MET A 349 0.37 -8.57 -13.82
C MET A 349 1.18 -9.67 -14.53
N SER A 350 2.52 -9.53 -14.59
CA SER A 350 3.39 -10.54 -15.19
C SER A 350 3.32 -11.90 -14.48
N LEU A 351 2.83 -11.95 -13.24
CA LEU A 351 2.63 -13.20 -12.51
C LEU A 351 1.63 -14.14 -13.21
N TRP A 352 0.71 -13.61 -14.05
CA TRP A 352 -0.09 -14.48 -14.91
C TRP A 352 0.74 -15.26 -15.93
N VAL A 353 1.89 -14.72 -16.36
CA VAL A 353 2.80 -15.41 -17.27
C VAL A 353 3.38 -16.68 -16.65
N ASN A 354 3.47 -16.73 -15.29
CA ASN A 354 3.98 -17.89 -14.57
C ASN A 354 3.19 -19.17 -14.84
N THR A 355 1.89 -19.07 -15.18
CA THR A 355 1.07 -20.25 -15.56
C THR A 355 1.63 -21.03 -16.74
N LEU A 356 2.24 -20.35 -17.70
CA LEU A 356 2.86 -20.96 -18.87
C LEU A 356 4.40 -20.91 -18.80
N GLY A 357 4.95 -19.80 -18.35
CA GLY A 357 6.39 -19.55 -18.36
C GLY A 357 7.17 -20.52 -17.49
N ILE A 358 6.65 -20.90 -16.30
CA ILE A 358 7.34 -21.85 -15.41
C ILE A 358 7.29 -23.27 -15.98
N PRO A 359 6.15 -23.86 -16.38
CA PRO A 359 6.13 -25.17 -17.01
C PRO A 359 7.01 -25.24 -18.26
N LEU A 360 6.99 -24.19 -19.10
CA LEU A 360 7.82 -24.12 -20.29
C LEU A 360 9.32 -23.99 -19.93
N GLY A 361 9.65 -23.24 -18.87
CA GLY A 361 11.02 -23.13 -18.34
C GLY A 361 11.55 -24.46 -17.83
N VAL A 362 10.76 -25.19 -17.04
CA VAL A 362 11.09 -26.53 -16.55
C VAL A 362 11.31 -27.50 -17.72
N TRP A 363 10.40 -27.48 -18.69
CA TRP A 363 10.52 -28.28 -19.90
C TRP A 363 11.77 -27.95 -20.71
N ALA A 364 12.09 -26.66 -20.89
CA ALA A 364 13.29 -26.21 -21.60
C ALA A 364 14.56 -26.63 -20.88
N ALA A 365 14.62 -26.49 -19.56
CA ALA A 365 15.73 -26.93 -18.72
C ALA A 365 15.91 -28.45 -18.80
N TRP A 366 14.85 -29.24 -18.70
CA TRP A 366 14.92 -30.68 -18.82
C TRP A 366 15.52 -31.12 -20.17
N ARG A 367 15.04 -30.54 -21.29
CA ARG A 367 15.59 -30.82 -22.61
C ARG A 367 17.08 -30.45 -22.73
N PHE A 368 17.46 -29.32 -22.16
CA PHE A 368 18.88 -28.91 -22.16
C PHE A 368 19.77 -29.94 -21.44
N PHE A 369 19.37 -30.41 -20.26
CA PHE A 369 20.15 -31.37 -19.49
C PHE A 369 20.11 -32.79 -20.04
N THR A 370 19.07 -33.17 -20.76
CA THR A 370 18.99 -34.50 -21.40
C THR A 370 19.75 -34.58 -22.73
N GLY A 371 20.34 -33.49 -23.18
CA GLY A 371 21.09 -33.42 -24.45
C GLY A 371 20.19 -33.33 -25.70
N ASP A 372 18.90 -33.27 -25.51
CA ASP A 372 17.88 -33.14 -26.55
C ASP A 372 17.68 -31.66 -26.93
N ASN A 373 18.79 -30.96 -27.09
CA ASN A 373 18.84 -29.51 -27.24
C ASN A 373 18.34 -29.07 -28.62
N ALA A 374 17.09 -28.66 -28.69
CA ALA A 374 16.47 -28.19 -29.91
C ALA A 374 16.06 -26.72 -29.84
N LEU A 375 16.47 -25.99 -28.76
CA LEU A 375 16.14 -24.55 -28.63
C LEU A 375 17.09 -23.74 -29.54
N PRO A 376 16.55 -22.74 -30.28
CA PRO A 376 17.37 -21.81 -31.03
C PRO A 376 18.37 -21.08 -30.10
N LEU A 377 19.62 -20.87 -30.60
CA LEU A 377 20.70 -20.25 -29.80
C LEU A 377 20.27 -18.89 -29.18
N TRP A 378 19.55 -18.07 -29.96
CA TRP A 378 19.08 -16.76 -29.47
C TRP A 378 18.15 -16.90 -28.26
N LEU A 379 17.32 -17.95 -28.18
CA LEU A 379 16.42 -18.19 -27.07
C LEU A 379 17.16 -18.68 -25.83
N VAL A 380 18.22 -19.49 -26.03
CA VAL A 380 19.15 -19.88 -24.94
C VAL A 380 19.84 -18.64 -24.38
N VAL A 381 20.35 -17.76 -25.24
CA VAL A 381 20.98 -16.50 -24.84
C VAL A 381 20.01 -15.62 -24.06
N LEU A 382 18.77 -15.46 -24.55
CA LEU A 382 17.72 -14.70 -23.85
C LEU A 382 17.40 -15.30 -22.47
N SER A 383 17.37 -16.63 -22.36
CA SER A 383 17.13 -17.32 -21.08
C SER A 383 18.27 -17.09 -20.09
N VAL A 384 19.52 -17.09 -20.57
CA VAL A 384 20.71 -16.76 -19.75
C VAL A 384 20.62 -15.33 -19.21
N PHE A 385 20.26 -14.34 -20.06
CA PHE A 385 20.04 -12.97 -19.61
C PHE A 385 18.94 -12.87 -18.55
N ASN A 386 17.84 -13.60 -18.70
CA ASN A 386 16.78 -13.67 -17.69
C ASN A 386 17.29 -14.22 -16.35
N ILE A 387 18.07 -15.31 -16.37
CA ILE A 387 18.64 -15.89 -15.15
C ILE A 387 19.56 -14.88 -14.46
N ILE A 388 20.41 -14.17 -15.22
CA ILE A 388 21.29 -13.14 -14.67
C ILE A 388 20.45 -12.00 -14.05
N ALA A 389 19.49 -11.43 -14.81
CA ALA A 389 18.65 -10.35 -14.34
C ALA A 389 17.85 -10.75 -13.09
N PHE A 390 17.25 -11.93 -13.09
CA PHE A 390 16.55 -12.49 -11.94
C PHE A 390 17.46 -12.65 -10.73
N THR A 391 18.67 -13.19 -10.93
CA THR A 391 19.64 -13.39 -9.84
C THR A 391 20.04 -12.06 -9.21
N VAL A 392 20.37 -11.04 -10.03
CA VAL A 392 20.72 -9.69 -9.54
C VAL A 392 19.56 -9.09 -8.76
N LEU A 393 18.34 -9.21 -9.29
CA LEU A 393 17.13 -8.73 -8.62
C LEU A 393 16.91 -9.42 -7.27
N MET A 394 17.05 -10.75 -7.21
CA MET A 394 16.88 -11.55 -6.00
C MET A 394 17.95 -11.23 -4.95
N VAL A 395 19.21 -11.10 -5.34
CA VAL A 395 20.28 -10.70 -4.41
C VAL A 395 19.94 -9.35 -3.75
N GLY A 396 19.59 -8.35 -4.55
CA GLY A 396 19.19 -7.04 -4.02
C GLY A 396 17.97 -7.11 -3.10
N LEU A 397 16.97 -7.93 -3.44
CA LEU A 397 15.78 -8.12 -2.61
C LEU A 397 16.13 -8.79 -1.27
N TYR A 398 16.95 -9.84 -1.29
CA TYR A 398 17.33 -10.55 -0.07
C TYR A 398 18.24 -9.72 0.84
N MET A 399 19.16 -8.93 0.30
CA MET A 399 19.96 -7.99 1.09
C MET A 399 19.06 -6.98 1.81
N ARG A 400 18.07 -6.41 1.12
CA ARG A 400 17.09 -5.49 1.72
C ARG A 400 16.21 -6.19 2.76
N THR A 401 15.71 -7.39 2.45
CA THR A 401 14.92 -8.19 3.40
C THR A 401 15.72 -8.44 4.66
N TRP A 402 16.99 -8.80 4.55
CA TRP A 402 17.88 -8.98 5.69
C TRP A 402 17.99 -7.72 6.56
N THR A 403 18.14 -6.55 5.96
CA THR A 403 18.21 -5.28 6.68
C THR A 403 16.87 -4.97 7.34
N ARG A 404 15.75 -5.09 6.62
CA ARG A 404 14.42 -4.75 7.11
C ARG A 404 13.94 -5.68 8.24
N THR A 405 14.25 -6.97 8.17
CA THR A 405 13.91 -7.92 9.24
C THR A 405 14.61 -7.59 10.55
N GLY A 406 15.78 -6.93 10.51
CA GLY A 406 16.49 -6.44 11.69
C GLY A 406 15.73 -5.40 12.49
N LEU A 407 14.75 -4.70 11.89
CA LEU A 407 13.88 -3.78 12.62
C LEU A 407 12.94 -4.51 13.60
N VAL A 408 12.60 -5.75 13.32
CA VAL A 408 11.63 -6.54 14.09
C VAL A 408 12.33 -7.68 14.86
N LEU A 409 13.22 -8.41 14.20
CA LEU A 409 13.90 -9.58 14.75
C LEU A 409 15.29 -9.17 15.28
N GLU A 410 15.44 -9.17 16.61
CA GLU A 410 16.71 -8.80 17.25
C GLU A 410 17.80 -9.85 17.06
N ARG A 411 17.40 -11.13 17.20
CA ARG A 411 18.36 -12.22 17.17
C ARG A 411 18.69 -12.58 15.74
N THR A 412 19.98 -12.68 15.43
CA THR A 412 20.46 -13.14 14.11
C THR A 412 19.90 -14.52 13.74
N THR A 413 19.73 -15.42 14.73
CA THR A 413 19.11 -16.74 14.52
C THR A 413 17.69 -16.66 13.97
N ASP A 414 16.88 -15.74 14.50
CA ASP A 414 15.49 -15.54 14.06
C ASP A 414 15.43 -14.95 12.65
N ARG A 415 16.36 -14.03 12.35
CA ARG A 415 16.53 -13.49 10.98
C ARG A 415 16.93 -14.59 9.99
N ILE A 416 17.90 -15.45 10.36
CA ILE A 416 18.29 -16.61 9.53
C ILE A 416 17.08 -17.54 9.36
N GLY A 417 16.35 -17.85 10.44
CA GLY A 417 15.13 -18.66 10.37
C GLY A 417 14.11 -18.10 9.40
N TYR A 418 13.87 -16.79 9.46
CA TYR A 418 12.98 -16.10 8.52
C TYR A 418 13.48 -16.23 7.07
N MET A 419 14.77 -15.97 6.80
CA MET A 419 15.35 -16.09 5.47
C MET A 419 15.28 -17.51 4.91
N LEU A 420 15.32 -18.55 5.77
CA LEU A 420 15.11 -19.92 5.36
C LEU A 420 13.65 -20.22 5.01
N MET A 421 12.68 -19.61 5.71
CA MET A 421 11.25 -19.71 5.35
C MET A 421 10.96 -19.07 4.00
N VAL A 422 11.55 -17.91 3.71
CA VAL A 422 11.36 -17.18 2.45
C VAL A 422 12.50 -17.42 1.47
N ASN A 423 13.09 -18.63 1.43
CA ASN A 423 14.14 -18.94 0.46
C ASN A 423 13.66 -18.81 -1.00
N PRO A 424 14.57 -18.65 -1.97
CA PRO A 424 14.19 -18.36 -3.35
C PRO A 424 13.24 -19.38 -3.98
N ILE A 425 13.35 -20.66 -3.62
CA ILE A 425 12.49 -21.73 -4.16
C ILE A 425 11.06 -21.54 -3.66
N PHE A 426 10.89 -21.33 -2.36
CA PHE A 426 9.57 -21.13 -1.77
C PHE A 426 8.94 -19.81 -2.21
N VAL A 427 9.73 -18.74 -2.38
CA VAL A 427 9.25 -17.48 -2.93
C VAL A 427 8.77 -17.64 -4.38
N MET A 428 9.46 -18.42 -5.21
CA MET A 428 8.98 -18.73 -6.56
C MET A 428 7.63 -19.44 -6.54
N ILE A 429 7.47 -20.43 -5.65
CA ILE A 429 6.18 -21.13 -5.47
C ILE A 429 5.10 -20.14 -5.00
N TRP A 430 5.43 -19.27 -4.07
CA TRP A 430 4.53 -18.23 -3.58
C TRP A 430 4.10 -17.27 -4.70
N TRP A 431 5.01 -16.82 -5.54
CA TRP A 431 4.66 -15.97 -6.68
C TRP A 431 3.79 -16.70 -7.72
N CYS A 432 3.89 -18.03 -7.83
CA CYS A 432 2.91 -18.79 -8.62
C CYS A 432 1.52 -18.73 -7.97
N ALA A 433 1.44 -18.87 -6.65
CA ALA A 433 0.17 -18.78 -5.92
C ALA A 433 -0.52 -17.41 -6.06
N TRP A 434 0.23 -16.34 -6.33
CA TRP A 434 -0.31 -15.00 -6.59
C TRP A 434 -1.27 -14.92 -7.79
N ILE A 435 -1.26 -15.90 -8.69
CA ILE A 435 -2.23 -16.02 -9.78
C ILE A 435 -3.67 -16.04 -9.25
N VAL A 436 -3.88 -16.65 -8.08
CA VAL A 436 -5.21 -16.76 -7.45
C VAL A 436 -5.76 -15.38 -7.07
N PRO A 437 -5.14 -14.59 -6.17
CA PRO A 437 -5.65 -13.28 -5.81
C PRO A 437 -5.65 -12.30 -6.99
N LEU A 438 -4.70 -12.40 -7.92
CA LEU A 438 -4.64 -11.58 -9.13
C LEU A 438 -5.86 -11.82 -10.04
N THR A 439 -6.21 -13.09 -10.28
CA THR A 439 -7.37 -13.44 -11.09
C THR A 439 -8.68 -13.09 -10.38
N LEU A 440 -8.79 -13.40 -9.09
CA LEU A 440 -9.98 -13.06 -8.31
C LEU A 440 -10.21 -11.56 -8.20
N GLY A 441 -9.14 -10.78 -8.05
CA GLY A 441 -9.21 -9.32 -8.02
C GLY A 441 -9.61 -8.73 -9.37
N PHE A 442 -9.11 -9.28 -10.48
CA PHE A 442 -9.53 -8.88 -11.81
C PHE A 442 -11.01 -9.19 -12.06
N VAL A 443 -11.48 -10.39 -11.66
CA VAL A 443 -12.92 -10.76 -11.74
C VAL A 443 -13.77 -9.82 -10.87
N MET A 444 -13.28 -9.46 -9.66
CA MET A 444 -13.95 -8.49 -8.78
C MET A 444 -14.09 -7.12 -9.46
N TYR A 445 -13.04 -6.66 -10.12
CA TYR A 445 -13.06 -5.43 -10.93
C TYR A 445 -14.10 -5.51 -12.05
N LEU A 446 -14.08 -6.57 -12.87
CA LEU A 446 -15.03 -6.72 -13.98
C LEU A 446 -16.50 -6.80 -13.53
N LYS A 447 -16.75 -7.40 -12.35
CA LYS A 447 -18.10 -7.52 -11.78
C LYS A 447 -18.55 -6.30 -10.99
N ASP A 448 -17.67 -5.31 -10.78
CA ASP A 448 -17.91 -4.17 -9.89
C ASP A 448 -18.42 -4.58 -8.49
N SER A 449 -17.86 -5.68 -7.96
CA SER A 449 -18.37 -6.33 -6.75
C SER A 449 -17.67 -5.92 -5.46
N GLY A 450 -16.73 -4.99 -5.50
CA GLY A 450 -15.95 -4.50 -4.35
C GLY A 450 -16.67 -3.48 -3.45
N GLN A 451 -18.00 -3.55 -3.35
CA GLN A 451 -18.80 -2.54 -2.62
C GLN A 451 -19.04 -2.87 -1.14
N VAL A 452 -18.69 -4.07 -0.69
CA VAL A 452 -18.76 -4.48 0.70
C VAL A 452 -17.37 -4.52 1.30
N TRP A 453 -17.19 -3.92 2.49
CA TRP A 453 -15.92 -4.01 3.19
C TRP A 453 -15.69 -5.43 3.72
N GLN A 454 -14.68 -6.09 3.18
CA GLN A 454 -14.21 -7.38 3.66
C GLN A 454 -13.01 -7.11 4.59
N ARG A 455 -13.22 -7.26 5.88
CA ARG A 455 -12.16 -7.11 6.89
C ARG A 455 -11.16 -8.28 6.77
N THR A 456 -9.87 -8.01 6.94
CA THR A 456 -8.86 -9.02 7.25
C THR A 456 -8.81 -9.16 8.77
N GLU A 457 -8.93 -10.36 9.30
CA GLU A 457 -8.88 -10.58 10.74
C GLU A 457 -7.50 -10.22 11.30
N LYS A 458 -7.49 -9.58 12.47
CA LYS A 458 -6.31 -9.20 13.24
C LYS A 458 -6.31 -9.95 14.55
N ILE A 459 -5.14 -10.33 15.03
CA ILE A 459 -4.99 -11.16 16.23
C ILE A 459 -4.21 -10.45 17.34
N ASP A 460 -3.84 -9.21 17.16
CA ASP A 460 -2.99 -8.41 18.06
C ASP A 460 -1.59 -9.03 18.26
N ALA A 461 -1.01 -9.50 17.17
CA ALA A 461 0.31 -10.12 17.16
C ALA A 461 1.45 -9.17 17.56
N ASN A 462 1.23 -7.86 17.41
CA ASN A 462 2.26 -6.84 17.62
C ASN A 462 2.33 -6.29 19.05
N ASN A 463 1.44 -6.68 19.95
CA ASN A 463 1.35 -6.13 21.29
C ASN A 463 2.70 -6.15 22.04
N THR A 464 3.37 -7.30 22.08
CA THR A 464 4.68 -7.44 22.75
C THR A 464 5.74 -6.56 22.10
N LEU A 465 5.80 -6.54 20.78
CA LEU A 465 6.76 -5.76 20.01
C LEU A 465 6.58 -4.26 20.25
N VAL A 466 5.35 -3.77 20.19
CA VAL A 466 5.01 -2.36 20.42
C VAL A 466 5.37 -1.93 21.85
N ARG A 467 5.05 -2.77 22.85
CA ARG A 467 5.36 -2.45 24.25
C ARG A 467 6.86 -2.47 24.55
N SER A 468 7.64 -3.34 23.89
CA SER A 468 9.08 -3.49 24.16
C SER A 468 9.97 -2.60 23.32
N LYS A 469 9.56 -2.22 22.12
CA LYS A 469 10.45 -1.61 21.12
C LYS A 469 10.01 -0.26 20.58
N LEU A 470 8.83 0.24 20.94
CA LEU A 470 8.35 1.48 20.35
C LEU A 470 9.32 2.65 20.56
N ASP A 471 10.00 2.66 21.69
CA ASP A 471 11.00 3.69 22.02
C ASP A 471 12.28 3.57 21.16
N GLN A 472 12.55 2.38 20.61
CA GLN A 472 13.72 2.08 19.77
C GLN A 472 13.48 2.33 18.28
N PHE A 473 12.23 2.29 17.80
CA PHE A 473 11.92 2.50 16.38
C PHE A 473 12.27 3.90 15.87
N GLY A 474 12.31 4.90 16.73
CA GLY A 474 12.81 6.23 16.42
C GLY A 474 14.34 6.31 16.29
N VAL A 475 15.06 5.36 16.88
CA VAL A 475 16.54 5.34 16.94
C VAL A 475 17.14 4.53 15.78
N LEU A 476 16.40 3.58 15.18
CA LEU A 476 16.90 2.69 14.12
C LEU A 476 17.05 3.38 12.74
N ARG A 477 17.13 4.70 12.70
CA ARG A 477 17.17 5.51 11.47
C ARG A 477 18.52 5.53 10.76
N HIS A 478 19.61 5.21 11.42
CA HIS A 478 20.96 5.59 10.98
C HIS A 478 21.85 4.45 10.49
N ASP A 479 21.40 3.21 10.50
CA ASP A 479 22.19 2.12 9.93
C ASP A 479 21.74 1.85 8.49
N HIS A 480 22.46 2.48 7.57
CA HIS A 480 22.39 2.33 6.12
C HIS A 480 22.78 0.93 5.63
#